data_a395d1f8eb07cf7f3456a31ac7205a3c
#
_entry.id   a395d1f8eb07cf7f3456a31ac7205a3c
#
_cell.length_a   1.000
_cell.length_b   1.000
_cell.length_c   1.000
_cell.angle_alpha   90.00
_cell.angle_beta   90.00
_cell.angle_gamma   90.00
#
_symmetry.space_group_name_H-M   'P 1'
#
loop_
_entity.id
_entity.type
_entity.pdbx_description
1 polymer ?
#
loop_
_entity_poly.entity_id
_entity_poly.type
_entity_poly.pdbx_seq_one_letter_code
_entity_poly.pdbx_strand_id
1 'polypeptide(L)'
;YLFNIINERDESGTSNKTFSLNSNLNLNYDFTESLKFQMLGSVNVASVIGEAWATERTEYIAKIRGYNYGVYKAVDAEYKNSQLPVGGEYSQDENKSVSWNWRNSLSYDKVFNEIHALTTMLGVELSSTKNTGYSSTTYGYLKYRGKSFAQVPIVRTNPYGNTQYANELLEKFTRKITDKKTNQFGAYLTMNYAYDGKYVVNFSVRLDASNRFGRYANENFN
;
A
#
# COMPACT_ATOMS: atom_id res chain seq x y z
N TYR A 1 7.29 35.96 -7.55
CA TYR A 1 8.33 35.19 -6.84
C TYR A 1 9.47 34.88 -7.77
N LEU A 2 10.70 34.84 -7.24
CA LEU A 2 11.91 34.57 -8.04
C LEU A 2 12.05 33.05 -8.22
N PHE A 3 12.06 32.60 -9.46
CA PHE A 3 12.32 31.22 -9.84
C PHE A 3 13.79 31.07 -10.29
N ASN A 4 14.49 30.09 -9.72
CA ASN A 4 15.83 29.71 -10.12
C ASN A 4 15.93 28.17 -10.15
N ILE A 5 16.08 27.62 -11.36
CA ILE A 5 16.07 26.16 -11.58
C ILE A 5 17.15 25.42 -10.78
N ILE A 6 18.32 26.02 -10.57
CA ILE A 6 19.40 25.40 -9.79
C ILE A 6 18.99 25.35 -8.32
N ASN A 7 18.41 26.44 -7.80
CA ASN A 7 17.92 26.49 -6.44
C ASN A 7 16.78 25.52 -6.20
N GLU A 8 15.81 25.43 -7.13
CA GLU A 8 14.71 24.46 -7.03
C GLU A 8 15.21 23.03 -6.98
N ARG A 9 16.17 22.66 -7.83
CA ARG A 9 16.81 21.33 -7.84
C ARG A 9 17.51 21.00 -6.51
N ASP A 10 18.23 21.94 -5.95
CA ASP A 10 19.06 21.71 -4.76
C ASP A 10 18.24 21.77 -3.45
N GLU A 11 17.14 22.53 -3.47
CA GLU A 11 16.33 22.84 -2.31
C GLU A 11 15.00 22.07 -2.26
N SER A 12 14.72 21.23 -3.25
CA SER A 12 13.61 20.29 -3.23
C SER A 12 14.07 18.90 -3.65
N GLY A 13 13.22 17.91 -3.41
CA GLY A 13 13.51 16.55 -3.87
C GLY A 13 12.49 15.53 -3.43
N THR A 14 12.61 14.36 -4.02
CA THR A 14 11.84 13.17 -3.69
C THR A 14 12.77 11.98 -3.50
N SER A 15 12.41 11.06 -2.62
CA SER A 15 13.12 9.80 -2.39
C SER A 15 12.11 8.69 -2.21
N ASN A 16 12.32 7.56 -2.89
CA ASN A 16 11.53 6.35 -2.69
C ASN A 16 12.45 5.20 -2.30
N LYS A 17 12.13 4.55 -1.19
CA LYS A 17 12.80 3.34 -0.71
C LYS A 17 11.80 2.19 -0.78
N THR A 18 12.15 1.16 -1.54
CA THR A 18 11.32 -0.03 -1.67
C THR A 18 12.06 -1.23 -1.12
N PHE A 19 11.39 -1.98 -0.27
CA PHE A 19 11.81 -3.29 0.19
C PHE A 19 10.77 -4.31 -0.25
N SER A 20 11.21 -5.44 -0.81
CA SER A 20 10.33 -6.56 -1.13
C SER A 20 10.99 -7.88 -0.79
N LEU A 21 10.22 -8.78 -0.20
CA LEU A 21 10.59 -10.15 0.11
C LEU A 21 9.49 -11.08 -0.39
N ASN A 22 9.88 -12.07 -1.21
CA ASN A 22 9.00 -13.11 -1.69
C ASN A 22 9.60 -14.45 -1.30
N SER A 23 8.81 -15.28 -0.63
CA SER A 23 9.19 -16.65 -0.24
C SER A 23 8.10 -17.61 -0.68
N ASN A 24 8.52 -18.72 -1.30
CA ASN A 24 7.63 -19.76 -1.78
C ASN A 24 8.08 -21.12 -1.25
N LEU A 25 7.12 -21.92 -0.84
CA LEU A 25 7.30 -23.30 -0.43
C LEU A 25 6.43 -24.19 -1.31
N ASN A 26 7.03 -25.21 -1.89
CA ASN A 26 6.32 -26.25 -2.63
C ASN A 26 6.69 -27.60 -2.05
N LEU A 27 5.70 -28.38 -1.64
CA LEU A 27 5.87 -29.73 -1.15
C LEU A 27 4.93 -30.63 -1.95
N ASN A 28 5.51 -31.66 -2.54
CA ASN A 28 4.78 -32.71 -3.26
C ASN A 28 5.05 -34.04 -2.53
N TYR A 29 4.00 -34.80 -2.33
CA TYR A 29 4.09 -36.11 -1.72
C TYR A 29 3.17 -37.10 -2.40
N ASP A 30 3.75 -38.19 -2.90
CA ASP A 30 3.03 -39.27 -3.58
C ASP A 30 2.75 -40.37 -2.54
N PHE A 31 1.49 -40.46 -2.09
CA PHE A 31 1.04 -41.54 -1.19
C PHE A 31 1.04 -42.88 -1.90
N THR A 32 0.60 -42.87 -3.17
CA THR A 32 0.62 -43.99 -4.10
C THR A 32 0.85 -43.48 -5.51
N GLU A 33 1.01 -44.38 -6.48
CA GLU A 33 1.08 -43.99 -7.91
C GLU A 33 -0.14 -43.18 -8.35
N SER A 34 -1.32 -43.46 -7.76
CA SER A 34 -2.58 -42.83 -8.12
C SER A 34 -2.97 -41.66 -7.22
N LEU A 35 -2.43 -41.54 -6.00
CA LEU A 35 -2.83 -40.52 -5.01
C LEU A 35 -1.66 -39.62 -4.67
N LYS A 36 -1.79 -38.33 -4.99
CA LYS A 36 -0.72 -37.34 -4.82
C LYS A 36 -1.26 -36.15 -4.02
N PHE A 37 -0.42 -35.63 -3.15
CA PHE A 37 -0.67 -34.44 -2.37
C PHE A 37 0.30 -33.34 -2.78
N GLN A 38 -0.21 -32.13 -2.91
CA GLN A 38 0.61 -30.95 -3.14
C GLN A 38 0.23 -29.85 -2.15
N MET A 39 1.23 -29.25 -1.53
CA MET A 39 1.10 -28.05 -0.72
C MET A 39 1.93 -26.93 -1.34
N LEU A 40 1.30 -25.79 -1.57
CA LEU A 40 1.93 -24.55 -2.01
C LEU A 40 1.72 -23.49 -0.93
N GLY A 41 2.81 -22.91 -0.46
CA GLY A 41 2.82 -21.79 0.45
C GLY A 41 3.56 -20.61 -0.15
N SER A 42 3.06 -19.40 0.01
CA SER A 42 3.79 -18.19 -0.36
C SER A 42 3.60 -17.10 0.67
N VAL A 43 4.65 -16.32 0.90
CA VAL A 43 4.62 -15.10 1.73
C VAL A 43 5.29 -13.99 0.93
N ASN A 44 4.58 -12.87 0.81
CA ASN A 44 5.09 -11.67 0.16
C ASN A 44 5.02 -10.51 1.14
N VAL A 45 6.13 -9.81 1.31
CA VAL A 45 6.22 -8.58 2.10
C VAL A 45 6.74 -7.49 1.18
N ALA A 46 6.02 -6.39 1.09
CA ALA A 46 6.45 -5.20 0.37
C ALA A 46 6.30 -3.98 1.27
N SER A 47 7.29 -3.12 1.28
CA SER A 47 7.26 -1.83 1.99
C SER A 47 7.81 -0.76 1.06
N VAL A 48 7.08 0.34 0.93
CA VAL A 48 7.49 1.52 0.16
C VAL A 48 7.42 2.71 1.08
N ILE A 49 8.52 3.43 1.21
CA ILE A 49 8.61 4.70 1.93
C ILE A 49 8.95 5.77 0.91
N GLY A 50 8.01 6.67 0.66
CA GLY A 50 8.16 7.86 -0.16
C GLY A 50 8.40 9.08 0.72
N GLU A 51 9.38 9.89 0.37
CA GLU A 51 9.67 11.17 1.00
C GLU A 51 9.69 12.25 -0.06
N ALA A 52 9.10 13.40 0.22
CA ALA A 52 9.21 14.59 -0.62
C ALA A 52 9.46 15.81 0.27
N TRP A 53 10.30 16.71 -0.18
CA TRP A 53 10.59 17.92 0.57
C TRP A 53 10.80 19.13 -0.33
N ALA A 54 10.45 20.29 0.18
CA ALA A 54 10.80 21.58 -0.38
C ALA A 54 11.26 22.48 0.78
N THR A 55 12.46 23.04 0.67
CA THR A 55 12.97 23.91 1.74
C THR A 55 12.38 25.33 1.64
N GLU A 56 12.63 26.13 2.65
CA GLU A 56 12.20 27.52 2.72
C GLU A 56 12.74 28.42 1.58
N ARG A 57 13.66 27.92 0.76
CA ARG A 57 14.30 28.67 -0.33
C ARG A 57 13.64 28.46 -1.69
N THR A 58 12.71 27.48 -1.80
CA THR A 58 12.01 27.20 -3.06
C THR A 58 10.93 28.25 -3.38
N GLU A 59 10.65 28.42 -4.67
CA GLU A 59 9.53 29.26 -5.14
C GLU A 59 8.19 28.75 -4.60
N TYR A 60 8.03 27.42 -4.54
CA TYR A 60 6.84 26.79 -3.97
C TYR A 60 6.56 27.26 -2.55
N ILE A 61 7.56 27.22 -1.68
CA ILE A 61 7.43 27.71 -0.31
C ILE A 61 7.31 29.22 -0.23
N ALA A 62 7.95 29.96 -1.13
CA ALA A 62 7.80 31.42 -1.21
C ALA A 62 6.34 31.83 -1.52
N LYS A 63 5.63 31.07 -2.38
CA LYS A 63 4.20 31.28 -2.65
C LYS A 63 3.33 31.07 -1.40
N ILE A 64 3.61 30.02 -0.61
CA ILE A 64 2.92 29.75 0.65
C ILE A 64 3.22 30.84 1.68
N ARG A 65 4.48 31.23 1.77
CA ARG A 65 4.97 32.25 2.71
C ARG A 65 4.44 33.66 2.40
N GLY A 66 4.25 34.00 1.12
CA GLY A 66 3.83 35.30 0.63
C GLY A 66 5.00 36.23 0.23
N TYR A 67 6.27 35.79 0.39
CA TYR A 67 7.47 36.55 0.00
C TYR A 67 8.67 35.62 -0.25
N ASN A 68 9.69 36.12 -0.94
CA ASN A 68 10.91 35.38 -1.21
C ASN A 68 11.77 35.19 0.05
N TYR A 69 12.53 34.09 0.09
CA TYR A 69 13.44 33.82 1.21
C TYR A 69 14.44 34.95 1.45
N GLY A 70 14.59 35.35 2.71
CA GLY A 70 15.58 36.37 3.13
C GLY A 70 15.15 37.82 2.94
N VAL A 71 13.93 38.09 2.39
CA VAL A 71 13.45 39.46 2.19
C VAL A 71 13.05 40.12 3.51
N TYR A 72 12.34 39.38 4.37
CA TYR A 72 11.87 39.90 5.66
C TYR A 72 12.52 39.20 6.85
N LYS A 73 12.69 39.91 7.97
CA LYS A 73 13.24 39.44 9.23
C LYS A 73 12.12 39.18 10.25
N ALA A 74 12.44 38.49 11.33
CA ALA A 74 11.48 38.14 12.38
C ALA A 74 10.79 39.33 13.07
N VAL A 75 11.36 40.53 12.93
CA VAL A 75 10.77 41.78 13.49
C VAL A 75 9.73 42.39 12.58
N ASP A 76 9.75 42.07 11.27
CA ASP A 76 8.91 42.67 10.26
C ASP A 76 7.46 42.14 10.34
N ALA A 77 6.51 43.00 9.96
CA ALA A 77 5.10 42.64 9.99
C ALA A 77 4.74 41.51 9.03
N GLU A 78 5.32 41.51 7.83
CA GLU A 78 5.13 40.49 6.80
C GLU A 78 5.56 39.12 7.28
N TYR A 79 6.70 39.03 7.98
CA TYR A 79 7.17 37.77 8.60
C TYR A 79 6.18 37.28 9.67
N LYS A 80 5.75 38.15 10.57
CA LYS A 80 4.82 37.81 11.64
C LYS A 80 3.43 37.38 11.16
N ASN A 81 3.02 37.93 10.02
CA ASN A 81 1.71 37.66 9.40
C ASN A 81 1.75 36.50 8.40
N SER A 82 2.92 35.97 8.06
CA SER A 82 3.07 34.83 7.17
C SER A 82 2.53 33.55 7.79
N GLN A 83 1.89 32.73 6.98
CA GLN A 83 1.41 31.38 7.38
C GLN A 83 2.57 30.41 7.60
N LEU A 84 3.66 30.58 6.85
CA LEU A 84 4.85 29.74 6.95
C LEU A 84 6.13 30.63 7.00
N PRO A 85 6.34 31.36 8.09
CA PRO A 85 7.45 32.31 8.17
C PRO A 85 8.82 31.66 8.20
N VAL A 86 8.91 30.40 8.63
CA VAL A 86 10.17 29.66 8.78
C VAL A 86 9.99 28.20 8.32
N GLY A 87 11.03 27.67 7.69
CA GLY A 87 11.10 26.30 7.22
C GLY A 87 10.31 26.05 5.95
N GLY A 88 10.36 24.82 5.48
CA GLY A 88 9.71 24.33 4.28
C GLY A 88 8.62 23.31 4.56
N GLU A 89 8.35 22.47 3.57
CA GLU A 89 7.42 21.34 3.62
C GLU A 89 8.19 20.02 3.56
N TYR A 90 7.73 19.03 4.30
CA TYR A 90 8.18 17.66 4.24
C TYR A 90 6.97 16.72 4.26
N SER A 91 6.89 15.86 3.28
CA SER A 91 5.85 14.83 3.17
C SER A 91 6.47 13.45 3.24
N GLN A 92 5.81 12.55 3.95
CA GLN A 92 6.19 11.15 4.04
C GLN A 92 4.95 10.28 3.82
N ASP A 93 5.10 9.30 2.93
CA ASP A 93 4.12 8.26 2.66
C ASP A 93 4.77 6.89 2.90
N GLU A 94 4.20 6.13 3.80
CA GLU A 94 4.60 4.75 4.06
C GLU A 94 3.46 3.81 3.69
N ASN A 95 3.76 2.80 2.88
CA ASN A 95 2.83 1.74 2.52
C ASN A 95 3.50 0.39 2.73
N LYS A 96 2.88 -0.47 3.52
CA LYS A 96 3.34 -1.83 3.78
C LYS A 96 2.23 -2.81 3.44
N SER A 97 2.58 -3.81 2.63
CA SER A 97 1.71 -4.92 2.27
C SER A 97 2.35 -6.23 2.75
N VAL A 98 1.59 -7.02 3.48
CA VAL A 98 1.96 -8.37 3.86
C VAL A 98 0.87 -9.30 3.36
N SER A 99 1.23 -10.22 2.48
CA SER A 99 0.30 -11.23 1.98
C SER A 99 0.88 -12.62 2.11
N TRP A 100 0.00 -13.57 2.37
CA TRP A 100 0.33 -14.98 2.32
C TRP A 100 -0.78 -15.74 1.60
N ASN A 101 -0.39 -16.83 0.95
CA ASN A 101 -1.28 -17.76 0.30
C ASN A 101 -0.86 -19.18 0.70
N TRP A 102 -1.84 -20.02 0.96
CA TRP A 102 -1.64 -21.42 1.26
C TRP A 102 -2.67 -22.24 0.52
N ARG A 103 -2.20 -23.16 -0.32
CA ARG A 103 -3.02 -24.08 -1.09
C ARG A 103 -2.61 -25.51 -0.77
N ASN A 104 -3.59 -26.36 -0.51
CA ASN A 104 -3.42 -27.80 -0.46
C ASN A 104 -4.31 -28.42 -1.53
N SER A 105 -3.79 -29.41 -2.23
CA SER A 105 -4.56 -30.19 -3.19
C SER A 105 -4.20 -31.66 -3.06
N LEU A 106 -5.24 -32.49 -3.24
CA LEU A 106 -5.14 -33.93 -3.32
C LEU A 106 -5.65 -34.35 -4.68
N SER A 107 -4.82 -34.98 -5.48
CA SER A 107 -5.19 -35.52 -6.78
C SER A 107 -5.20 -37.03 -6.77
N TYR A 108 -6.18 -37.58 -7.45
CA TYR A 108 -6.33 -39.04 -7.64
C TYR A 108 -6.54 -39.34 -9.11
N ASP A 109 -5.64 -40.13 -9.69
CA ASP A 109 -5.63 -40.54 -11.08
C ASP A 109 -5.56 -42.05 -11.15
N LYS A 110 -6.56 -42.71 -11.75
CA LYS A 110 -6.56 -44.15 -11.87
C LYS A 110 -7.38 -44.62 -13.06
N VAL A 111 -6.86 -45.64 -13.75
CA VAL A 111 -7.61 -46.41 -14.72
C VAL A 111 -8.03 -47.72 -14.09
N PHE A 112 -9.32 -48.05 -14.19
CA PHE A 112 -9.92 -49.28 -13.70
C PHE A 112 -10.35 -50.14 -14.88
N ASN A 113 -10.06 -51.41 -14.83
CA ASN A 113 -10.46 -52.40 -15.85
C ASN A 113 -10.14 -51.95 -17.29
N GLU A 114 -9.08 -51.16 -17.47
CA GLU A 114 -8.58 -50.65 -18.76
C GLU A 114 -9.55 -49.72 -19.52
N ILE A 115 -10.81 -49.57 -19.07
CA ILE A 115 -11.89 -48.84 -19.76
C ILE A 115 -12.43 -47.66 -18.96
N HIS A 116 -12.19 -47.58 -17.64
CA HIS A 116 -12.64 -46.51 -16.79
C HIS A 116 -11.47 -45.65 -16.33
N ALA A 117 -11.32 -44.45 -16.86
CA ALA A 117 -10.31 -43.52 -16.42
C ALA A 117 -10.97 -42.44 -15.53
N LEU A 118 -10.47 -42.29 -14.30
CA LEU A 118 -10.92 -41.29 -13.34
C LEU A 118 -9.75 -40.40 -12.94
N THR A 119 -9.90 -39.10 -13.17
CA THR A 119 -9.03 -38.05 -12.64
C THR A 119 -9.85 -37.14 -11.75
N THR A 120 -9.44 -36.98 -10.50
CA THR A 120 -10.13 -36.07 -9.57
C THR A 120 -9.12 -35.25 -8.78
N MET A 121 -9.50 -34.02 -8.46
CA MET A 121 -8.70 -33.12 -7.61
C MET A 121 -9.61 -32.41 -6.62
N LEU A 122 -9.25 -32.51 -5.35
CA LEU A 122 -9.83 -31.75 -4.24
C LEU A 122 -8.78 -30.74 -3.78
N GLY A 123 -9.18 -29.48 -3.60
CA GLY A 123 -8.27 -28.47 -3.11
C GLY A 123 -8.91 -27.45 -2.17
N VAL A 124 -8.06 -26.90 -1.31
CA VAL A 124 -8.41 -25.82 -0.38
C VAL A 124 -7.36 -24.73 -0.50
N GLU A 125 -7.82 -23.50 -0.58
CA GLU A 125 -6.99 -22.29 -0.69
C GLU A 125 -7.33 -21.32 0.44
N LEU A 126 -6.31 -20.79 1.07
CA LEU A 126 -6.40 -19.75 2.09
C LEU A 126 -5.48 -18.61 1.70
N SER A 127 -5.95 -17.39 1.74
CA SER A 127 -5.10 -16.24 1.56
C SER A 127 -5.49 -15.07 2.47
N SER A 128 -4.50 -14.29 2.84
CA SER A 128 -4.71 -13.05 3.58
C SER A 128 -3.74 -11.99 3.05
N THR A 129 -4.26 -10.78 2.91
CA THR A 129 -3.47 -9.60 2.56
C THR A 129 -3.78 -8.50 3.56
N LYS A 130 -2.74 -8.01 4.25
CA LYS A 130 -2.82 -6.86 5.13
C LYS A 130 -2.06 -5.70 4.51
N ASN A 131 -2.75 -4.58 4.29
CA ASN A 131 -2.18 -3.33 3.81
C ASN A 131 -2.27 -2.30 4.93
N THR A 132 -1.13 -1.78 5.35
CA THR A 132 -1.02 -0.67 6.30
C THR A 132 -0.34 0.51 5.63
N GLY A 133 -0.79 1.71 5.92
CA GLY A 133 -0.22 2.91 5.36
C GLY A 133 -0.30 4.08 6.34
N TYR A 134 0.69 4.94 6.25
CA TYR A 134 0.72 6.22 6.95
C TYR A 134 1.17 7.29 5.96
N SER A 135 0.45 8.41 5.94
CA SER A 135 0.76 9.55 5.10
C SER A 135 0.67 10.81 5.94
N SER A 136 1.67 11.67 5.84
CA SER A 136 1.68 12.96 6.53
C SER A 136 2.46 14.01 5.76
N THR A 137 1.97 15.25 5.81
CA THR A 137 2.70 16.44 5.38
C THR A 137 2.92 17.32 6.59
N THR A 138 4.15 17.79 6.77
CA THR A 138 4.56 18.62 7.90
C THR A 138 5.27 19.87 7.39
N TYR A 139 4.92 21.01 7.94
CA TYR A 139 5.53 22.31 7.64
C TYR A 139 6.56 22.71 8.70
N GLY A 140 7.41 23.66 8.35
CA GLY A 140 8.51 24.11 9.19
C GLY A 140 9.79 23.30 9.02
N TYR A 141 9.90 22.53 7.93
CA TYR A 141 11.05 21.66 7.70
C TYR A 141 12.35 22.43 7.51
N LEU A 142 13.37 22.07 8.30
CA LEU A 142 14.68 22.70 8.37
C LEU A 142 15.77 21.70 7.92
N LYS A 143 15.96 21.57 6.60
CA LYS A 143 16.91 20.61 5.97
C LYS A 143 18.31 20.72 6.55
N TYR A 144 18.82 21.92 6.71
CA TYR A 144 20.20 22.21 7.13
C TYR A 144 20.38 22.31 8.66
N ARG A 145 19.32 22.11 9.42
CA ARG A 145 19.35 22.08 10.89
C ARG A 145 19.01 20.70 11.43
N GLY A 146 19.73 19.68 10.91
CA GLY A 146 19.54 18.30 11.34
C GLY A 146 18.21 17.68 10.90
N LYS A 147 17.58 18.17 9.81
CA LYS A 147 16.25 17.74 9.34
C LYS A 147 15.19 17.86 10.43
N SER A 148 15.25 18.91 11.22
CA SER A 148 14.30 19.22 12.29
C SER A 148 13.09 20.02 11.77
N PHE A 149 12.13 20.26 12.63
CA PHE A 149 10.95 21.06 12.32
C PHE A 149 10.83 22.25 13.27
N ALA A 150 10.64 23.44 12.70
CA ALA A 150 10.24 24.59 13.46
C ALA A 150 8.75 24.51 13.82
N GLN A 151 8.38 25.06 14.98
CA GLN A 151 6.98 25.23 15.31
C GLN A 151 6.39 26.33 14.42
N VAL A 152 5.46 25.94 13.55
CA VAL A 152 4.72 26.85 12.69
C VAL A 152 3.29 26.92 13.19
N PRO A 153 2.75 28.14 13.41
CA PRO A 153 1.34 28.29 13.78
C PRO A 153 0.48 27.91 12.57
N ILE A 154 -0.24 26.81 12.68
CA ILE A 154 -1.09 26.24 11.62
C ILE A 154 -2.33 27.10 11.37
N VAL A 155 -2.76 27.88 12.35
CA VAL A 155 -3.94 28.74 12.27
C VAL A 155 -3.51 30.17 12.50
N ARG A 156 -3.24 30.89 11.44
CA ARG A 156 -3.28 32.36 11.46
C ARG A 156 -4.35 32.79 10.48
N THR A 157 -5.36 33.49 10.99
CA THR A 157 -6.22 34.31 10.15
C THR A 157 -5.31 35.33 9.46
N ASN A 158 -5.21 35.19 8.13
CA ASN A 158 -4.52 36.21 7.35
C ASN A 158 -5.19 37.55 7.63
N PRO A 159 -4.46 38.58 8.13
CA PRO A 159 -5.01 39.89 8.40
C PRO A 159 -5.59 40.57 7.16
N TYR A 160 -5.28 40.08 5.96
CA TYR A 160 -5.85 40.52 4.69
C TYR A 160 -7.10 39.74 4.25
N GLY A 161 -7.68 38.91 5.12
CA GLY A 161 -8.98 38.28 4.92
C GLY A 161 -8.99 37.10 3.94
N ASN A 162 -7.84 36.60 3.47
CA ASN A 162 -7.81 35.46 2.58
C ASN A 162 -7.73 34.14 3.35
N THR A 163 -8.90 33.61 3.72
CA THR A 163 -9.05 32.32 4.43
C THR A 163 -8.71 31.10 3.57
N GLN A 164 -8.62 31.26 2.24
CA GLN A 164 -8.40 30.16 1.29
C GLN A 164 -7.05 29.46 1.52
N TYR A 165 -5.97 30.22 1.73
CA TYR A 165 -4.65 29.64 1.95
C TYR A 165 -4.51 28.95 3.34
N ALA A 166 -5.23 29.44 4.36
CA ALA A 166 -5.24 28.78 5.67
C ALA A 166 -5.90 27.41 5.60
N ASN A 167 -6.98 27.28 4.83
CA ASN A 167 -7.66 26.01 4.60
C ASN A 167 -6.84 25.03 3.77
N GLU A 168 -6.14 25.50 2.74
CA GLU A 168 -5.26 24.66 1.92
C GLU A 168 -4.10 24.07 2.73
N LEU A 169 -3.48 24.82 3.63
CA LEU A 169 -2.45 24.32 4.54
C LEU A 169 -3.01 23.31 5.53
N LEU A 170 -4.19 23.54 6.09
CA LEU A 170 -4.87 22.63 7.02
C LEU A 170 -5.25 21.32 6.32
N GLU A 171 -5.74 21.37 5.08
CA GLU A 171 -6.08 20.18 4.30
C GLU A 171 -4.85 19.34 4.00
N LYS A 172 -3.72 19.95 3.64
CA LYS A 172 -2.44 19.26 3.40
C LYS A 172 -1.81 18.70 4.67
N PHE A 173 -2.08 19.30 5.83
CA PHE A 173 -1.57 18.85 7.13
C PHE A 173 -2.29 17.59 7.65
N THR A 174 -3.23 17.03 6.89
CA THR A 174 -3.98 15.84 7.29
C THR A 174 -3.08 14.60 7.32
N ARG A 175 -3.02 13.98 8.49
CA ARG A 175 -2.44 12.66 8.66
C ARG A 175 -3.46 11.60 8.27
N LYS A 176 -3.03 10.63 7.49
CA LYS A 176 -3.89 9.53 7.05
C LYS A 176 -3.29 8.20 7.47
N ILE A 177 -4.12 7.37 8.08
CA ILE A 177 -3.78 5.98 8.40
C ILE A 177 -4.66 5.09 7.53
N THR A 178 -4.05 4.09 6.93
CA THR A 178 -4.74 3.00 6.23
C THR A 178 -4.42 1.71 6.96
N ASP A 179 -5.45 0.95 7.34
CA ASP A 179 -5.32 -0.41 7.86
C ASP A 179 -6.45 -1.24 7.23
N LYS A 180 -6.09 -2.12 6.31
CA LYS A 180 -7.02 -2.94 5.55
C LYS A 180 -6.53 -4.37 5.51
N LYS A 181 -7.38 -5.29 5.96
CA LYS A 181 -7.14 -6.74 5.90
C LYS A 181 -8.18 -7.39 5.00
N THR A 182 -7.71 -8.23 4.10
CA THR A 182 -8.56 -9.04 3.23
C THR A 182 -8.19 -10.50 3.44
N ASN A 183 -9.17 -11.31 3.80
CA ASN A 183 -9.05 -12.75 3.91
C ASN A 183 -9.91 -13.39 2.84
N GLN A 184 -9.42 -14.49 2.28
CA GLN A 184 -10.12 -15.27 1.27
C GLN A 184 -9.97 -16.76 1.59
N PHE A 185 -11.03 -17.50 1.34
CA PHE A 185 -11.09 -18.95 1.41
C PHE A 185 -11.66 -19.45 0.10
N GLY A 186 -11.08 -20.53 -0.44
CA GLY A 186 -11.59 -21.24 -1.58
C GLY A 186 -11.51 -22.75 -1.33
N ALA A 187 -12.52 -23.49 -1.77
CA ALA A 187 -12.48 -24.94 -1.84
C ALA A 187 -13.01 -25.37 -3.20
N TYR A 188 -12.38 -26.34 -3.81
CA TYR A 188 -12.78 -26.82 -5.11
C TYR A 188 -12.65 -28.34 -5.25
N LEU A 189 -13.52 -28.89 -6.08
CA LEU A 189 -13.49 -30.28 -6.52
C LEU A 189 -13.65 -30.30 -8.02
N THR A 190 -12.74 -30.98 -8.72
CA THR A 190 -12.84 -31.29 -10.14
C THR A 190 -12.79 -32.78 -10.33
N MET A 191 -13.57 -33.28 -11.27
CA MET A 191 -13.61 -34.68 -11.62
C MET A 191 -13.74 -34.81 -13.15
N ASN A 192 -12.92 -35.62 -13.71
CA ASN A 192 -12.99 -36.05 -15.10
C ASN A 192 -13.11 -37.58 -15.11
N TYR A 193 -14.15 -38.08 -15.77
CA TYR A 193 -14.37 -39.49 -15.94
C TYR A 193 -14.51 -39.81 -17.41
N ALA A 194 -13.70 -40.78 -17.89
CA ALA A 194 -13.79 -41.27 -19.25
C ALA A 194 -14.12 -42.76 -19.25
N TYR A 195 -15.05 -43.15 -20.11
CA TYR A 195 -15.46 -44.54 -20.37
C TYR A 195 -15.03 -44.97 -21.77
N ASP A 196 -14.21 -45.98 -21.86
CA ASP A 196 -13.70 -46.59 -23.11
C ASP A 196 -13.09 -45.56 -24.08
N GLY A 197 -12.55 -44.45 -23.55
CA GLY A 197 -12.05 -43.36 -24.36
C GLY A 197 -13.09 -42.64 -25.25
N LYS A 198 -14.37 -43.07 -25.18
CA LYS A 198 -15.44 -42.57 -26.05
C LYS A 198 -16.37 -41.56 -25.36
N TYR A 199 -16.66 -41.79 -24.10
CA TYR A 199 -17.57 -40.93 -23.34
C TYR A 199 -16.80 -40.26 -22.23
N VAL A 200 -16.87 -38.91 -22.13
CA VAL A 200 -16.18 -38.11 -21.13
C VAL A 200 -17.19 -37.25 -20.39
N VAL A 201 -17.15 -37.31 -19.06
CA VAL A 201 -17.94 -36.46 -18.18
C VAL A 201 -17.01 -35.63 -17.33
N ASN A 202 -17.19 -34.31 -17.35
CA ASN A 202 -16.46 -33.36 -16.53
C ASN A 202 -17.40 -32.75 -15.49
N PHE A 203 -16.97 -32.73 -14.24
CA PHE A 203 -17.66 -32.07 -13.14
C PHE A 203 -16.68 -31.13 -12.43
N SER A 204 -17.13 -29.92 -12.11
CA SER A 204 -16.36 -28.95 -11.35
C SER A 204 -17.27 -28.15 -10.46
N VAL A 205 -16.87 -28.00 -9.20
CA VAL A 205 -17.53 -27.14 -8.22
C VAL A 205 -16.45 -26.35 -7.47
N ARG A 206 -16.75 -25.08 -7.18
CA ARG A 206 -15.89 -24.20 -6.38
C ARG A 206 -16.75 -23.39 -5.41
N LEU A 207 -16.28 -23.30 -4.19
CA LEU A 207 -16.82 -22.46 -3.12
C LEU A 207 -15.80 -21.40 -2.79
N ASP A 208 -16.21 -20.14 -2.80
CA ASP A 208 -15.37 -19.01 -2.44
C ASP A 208 -16.03 -18.18 -1.35
N ALA A 209 -15.25 -17.77 -0.35
CA ALA A 209 -15.63 -16.84 0.69
C ALA A 209 -14.59 -15.74 0.85
N SER A 210 -15.03 -14.54 1.14
CA SER A 210 -14.15 -13.39 1.38
C SER A 210 -14.80 -12.39 2.32
N ASN A 211 -14.04 -11.77 3.19
CA ASN A 211 -14.50 -10.66 4.04
C ASN A 211 -14.80 -9.36 3.25
N ARG A 212 -14.65 -9.38 1.93
CA ARG A 212 -15.08 -8.28 1.04
C ARG A 212 -16.54 -8.34 0.64
N PHE A 213 -17.20 -9.49 0.83
CA PHE A 213 -18.57 -9.72 0.40
C PHE A 213 -19.55 -9.57 1.58
N GLY A 214 -20.57 -8.72 1.39
CA GLY A 214 -21.66 -8.52 2.32
C GLY A 214 -21.44 -7.44 3.38
N ARG A 215 -22.54 -7.03 4.01
CA ARG A 215 -22.60 -5.93 4.97
C ARG A 215 -21.87 -6.26 6.28
N TYR A 216 -21.75 -7.53 6.63
CA TYR A 216 -21.12 -8.05 7.85
C TYR A 216 -19.91 -8.95 7.56
N ALA A 217 -19.38 -8.92 6.34
CA ALA A 217 -18.27 -9.80 5.93
C ALA A 217 -17.00 -9.60 6.72
N ASN A 218 -16.77 -8.39 7.26
CA ASN A 218 -15.59 -8.09 8.07
C ASN A 218 -15.62 -8.72 9.46
N GLU A 219 -16.80 -9.04 10.00
CA GLU A 219 -16.98 -9.60 11.35
C GLU A 219 -16.81 -11.13 11.37
N ASN A 220 -17.08 -11.79 10.25
CA ASN A 220 -17.13 -13.26 10.17
C ASN A 220 -15.83 -13.91 9.68
N PHE A 221 -14.86 -13.14 9.23
CA PHE A 221 -13.63 -13.65 8.59
C PHE A 221 -12.33 -13.00 9.10
N ASN A 222 -12.34 -12.38 10.27
CA ASN A 222 -11.14 -11.80 10.89
C ASN A 222 -10.30 -12.82 11.64
#